data_db99df779df23439be14fab56d1e8cf4
#
_entry.id   db99df779df23439be14fab56d1e8cf4
#
_cell.length_a   1.000
_cell.length_b   1.000
_cell.length_c   1.000
_cell.angle_alpha   90.00
_cell.angle_beta   90.00
_cell.angle_gamma   90.00
#
_symmetry.space_group_name_H-M   'P 1'
#
loop_
_entity.id
_entity.type
_entity.pdbx_description
1 polymer ?
#
loop_
_entity_poly.entity_id
_entity_poly.type
_entity_poly.pdbx_seq_one_letter_code
_entity_poly.pdbx_strand_id
1 'polypeptide(L)'
;QTLSGCSFITGPKRNDLNTLQVEGRTVQISRTGYTGEPIGYELFLSNENVVWLWNRLVELGAMPTGLGARDTLRLEASLPLYGHEMGTAPDGSEIPVFAVPLAKFAVSFSEQKGDYIGRAALEKQHSCFVKYMDRDFSDMSGLPRKIAPIALLDRGVMRAGMEIYQGDRLVGWVTSGTMVPYFKT
;
A
#
# COMPACT_ATOMS: atom_id res chain seq x y z
N GLN A 1 -1.63 -27.11 -8.48
CA GLN A 1 -0.25 -27.63 -8.62
C GLN A 1 0.56 -27.14 -7.45
N THR A 2 1.34 -27.99 -6.82
CA THR A 2 2.14 -27.67 -5.63
C THR A 2 3.62 -27.67 -6.01
N LEU A 3 4.35 -26.60 -5.70
CA LEU A 3 5.80 -26.52 -5.87
C LEU A 3 6.57 -27.42 -4.91
N SER A 4 6.02 -27.68 -3.73
CA SER A 4 6.68 -28.41 -2.65
C SER A 4 6.02 -29.73 -2.26
N GLY A 5 4.99 -30.15 -2.99
CA GLY A 5 4.13 -31.28 -2.58
C GLY A 5 3.23 -30.97 -1.37
N CYS A 6 3.31 -29.80 -0.79
CA CYS A 6 2.44 -29.35 0.29
C CYS A 6 1.16 -28.71 -0.25
N SER A 7 0.02 -29.03 0.36
CA SER A 7 -1.24 -28.35 0.07
C SER A 7 -1.21 -26.95 0.69
N PHE A 8 -1.23 -25.90 -0.16
CA PHE A 8 -1.32 -24.50 0.30
C PHE A 8 -2.66 -24.13 0.97
N ILE A 9 -3.64 -25.03 1.00
CA ILE A 9 -4.88 -24.82 1.76
C ILE A 9 -4.58 -24.66 3.27
N THR A 10 -3.47 -25.24 3.74
CA THR A 10 -2.96 -25.11 5.11
C THR A 10 -1.72 -24.21 5.19
N GLY A 11 -1.49 -23.39 4.19
CA GLY A 11 -0.33 -22.51 4.09
C GLY A 11 -0.20 -21.47 5.21
N PRO A 12 0.83 -20.62 5.16
CA PRO A 12 1.09 -19.65 6.22
C PRO A 12 -0.13 -18.78 6.51
N LYS A 13 -0.37 -18.46 7.77
CA LYS A 13 -1.37 -17.48 8.19
C LYS A 13 -0.98 -16.10 7.62
N ARG A 14 -1.94 -15.20 7.55
CA ARG A 14 -1.67 -13.82 7.13
C ARG A 14 -0.55 -13.22 7.99
N ASN A 15 0.43 -12.63 7.34
CA ASN A 15 1.65 -12.04 7.90
C ASN A 15 2.66 -13.04 8.50
N ASP A 16 2.47 -14.33 8.31
CA ASP A 16 3.50 -15.30 8.67
C ASP A 16 4.60 -15.32 7.61
N LEU A 17 5.83 -15.56 8.08
CA LEU A 17 7.00 -15.86 7.27
C LEU A 17 7.44 -17.30 7.55
N ASN A 18 7.56 -18.11 6.53
CA ASN A 18 7.97 -19.50 6.62
C ASN A 18 9.13 -19.79 5.67
N THR A 19 9.90 -20.81 5.98
CA THR A 19 10.99 -21.30 5.12
C THR A 19 10.58 -22.66 4.54
N LEU A 20 10.67 -22.78 3.22
CA LEU A 20 10.36 -23.98 2.47
C LEU A 20 11.58 -24.49 1.72
N GLN A 21 11.65 -25.80 1.51
CA GLN A 21 12.57 -26.42 0.55
C GLN A 21 11.79 -26.75 -0.72
N VAL A 22 12.18 -26.15 -1.83
CA VAL A 22 11.56 -26.33 -3.13
C VAL A 22 12.63 -26.84 -4.10
N GLU A 23 12.52 -28.08 -4.53
CA GLU A 23 13.51 -28.75 -5.43
C GLU A 23 14.96 -28.61 -4.91
N GLY A 24 15.15 -28.76 -3.60
CA GLY A 24 16.45 -28.66 -2.93
C GLY A 24 16.97 -27.24 -2.69
N ARG A 25 16.17 -26.21 -2.97
CA ARG A 25 16.50 -24.80 -2.74
C ARG A 25 15.67 -24.20 -1.62
N THR A 26 16.29 -23.36 -0.81
CA THR A 26 15.60 -22.64 0.26
C THR A 26 14.87 -21.44 -0.29
N VAL A 27 13.56 -21.36 -0.02
CA VAL A 27 12.68 -20.24 -0.35
C VAL A 27 11.98 -19.81 0.92
N GLN A 28 12.07 -18.54 1.27
CA GLN A 28 11.23 -17.96 2.30
C GLN A 28 9.94 -17.45 1.64
N ILE A 29 8.79 -17.78 2.25
CA ILE A 29 7.47 -17.39 1.77
C ILE A 29 6.75 -16.63 2.88
N SER A 30 6.30 -15.44 2.57
CA SER A 30 5.42 -14.67 3.43
C SER A 30 4.02 -14.60 2.80
N ARG A 31 2.99 -14.79 3.63
CA ARG A 31 1.60 -14.55 3.20
C ARG A 31 1.27 -13.08 3.38
N THR A 32 1.85 -12.28 2.54
CA THR A 32 1.68 -10.83 2.44
C THR A 32 1.45 -10.44 0.98
N GLY A 33 1.06 -9.19 0.74
CA GLY A 33 0.87 -8.67 -0.60
C GLY A 33 0.35 -7.25 -0.57
N TYR A 34 0.46 -6.57 -1.70
CA TYR A 34 0.10 -5.15 -1.87
C TYR A 34 -0.76 -4.93 -3.12
N THR A 35 -1.71 -5.84 -3.37
CA THR A 35 -2.58 -5.82 -4.56
C THR A 35 -4.07 -5.70 -4.23
N GLY A 36 -4.42 -5.78 -2.93
CA GLY A 36 -5.83 -5.83 -2.50
C GLY A 36 -6.43 -7.23 -2.52
N GLU A 37 -5.74 -8.22 -3.09
CA GLU A 37 -6.19 -9.61 -3.11
C GLU A 37 -6.13 -10.22 -1.70
N PRO A 38 -7.13 -11.03 -1.31
CA PRO A 38 -7.18 -11.65 0.01
C PRO A 38 -6.08 -12.70 0.23
N ILE A 39 -5.55 -13.24 -0.86
CA ILE A 39 -4.45 -14.22 -0.85
C ILE A 39 -3.33 -13.71 -1.75
N GLY A 40 -2.22 -13.37 -1.13
CA GLY A 40 -0.99 -12.96 -1.79
C GLY A 40 0.22 -13.58 -1.09
N TYR A 41 1.31 -13.71 -1.83
CA TYR A 41 2.57 -14.23 -1.29
C TYR A 41 3.74 -13.39 -1.79
N GLU A 42 4.69 -13.16 -0.90
CA GLU A 42 6.01 -12.61 -1.22
C GLU A 42 7.05 -13.70 -1.02
N LEU A 43 7.91 -13.88 -2.01
CA LEU A 43 8.91 -14.94 -2.03
C LEU A 43 10.31 -14.32 -1.98
N PHE A 44 11.12 -14.78 -1.03
CA PHE A 44 12.48 -14.27 -0.81
C PHE A 44 13.46 -15.44 -0.95
N LEU A 45 14.50 -15.23 -1.71
CA LEU A 45 15.51 -16.24 -1.99
C LEU A 45 16.84 -15.61 -2.42
N SER A 46 17.90 -16.40 -2.48
CA SER A 46 19.20 -15.94 -2.95
C SER A 46 19.17 -15.57 -4.43
N ASN A 47 19.99 -14.61 -4.82
CA ASN A 47 20.04 -14.10 -6.20
C ASN A 47 20.28 -15.20 -7.25
N GLU A 48 21.07 -16.24 -6.92
CA GLU A 48 21.34 -17.34 -7.82
C GLU A 48 20.07 -18.15 -8.17
N ASN A 49 19.08 -18.13 -7.30
CA ASN A 49 17.86 -18.93 -7.43
C ASN A 49 16.67 -18.15 -7.99
N VAL A 50 16.76 -16.81 -8.14
CA VAL A 50 15.64 -15.97 -8.60
C VAL A 50 15.15 -16.37 -10.00
N VAL A 51 16.06 -16.51 -10.95
CA VAL A 51 15.73 -16.85 -12.34
C VAL A 51 15.09 -18.25 -12.43
N TRP A 52 15.62 -19.20 -11.66
CA TRP A 52 15.04 -20.53 -11.59
C TRP A 52 13.60 -20.49 -11.08
N LEU A 53 13.35 -19.81 -9.95
CA LEU A 53 12.01 -19.76 -9.36
C LEU A 53 11.02 -19.03 -10.29
N TRP A 54 11.45 -17.93 -10.90
CA TRP A 54 10.66 -17.20 -11.87
C TRP A 54 10.21 -18.10 -13.04
N ASN A 55 11.14 -18.78 -13.67
CA ASN A 55 10.84 -19.69 -14.78
C ASN A 55 9.91 -20.81 -14.33
N ARG A 56 10.17 -21.37 -13.15
CA ARG A 56 9.33 -22.43 -12.58
C ARG A 56 7.89 -22.00 -12.34
N LEU A 57 7.67 -20.77 -11.85
CA LEU A 57 6.34 -20.21 -11.66
C LEU A 57 5.63 -19.99 -13.03
N VAL A 58 6.33 -19.48 -14.02
CA VAL A 58 5.79 -19.29 -15.38
C VAL A 58 5.41 -20.63 -16.02
N GLU A 59 6.25 -21.65 -15.91
CA GLU A 59 5.96 -23.02 -16.38
C GLU A 59 4.71 -23.62 -15.72
N LEU A 60 4.44 -23.24 -14.46
CA LEU A 60 3.26 -23.66 -13.71
C LEU A 60 2.02 -22.81 -14.02
N GLY A 61 2.13 -21.86 -14.92
CA GLY A 61 1.03 -21.05 -15.42
C GLY A 61 0.86 -19.69 -14.71
N ALA A 62 1.84 -19.25 -13.92
CA ALA A 62 1.81 -17.88 -13.40
C ALA A 62 2.03 -16.90 -14.57
N MET A 63 1.18 -15.90 -14.66
CA MET A 63 1.30 -14.85 -15.67
C MET A 63 2.25 -13.75 -15.17
N PRO A 64 3.35 -13.47 -15.87
CA PRO A 64 4.24 -12.36 -15.54
C PRO A 64 3.50 -11.02 -15.62
N THR A 65 3.62 -10.22 -14.59
CA THR A 65 3.03 -8.88 -14.54
C THR A 65 4.08 -7.85 -14.12
N GLY A 66 4.00 -6.67 -14.70
CA GLY A 66 4.95 -5.60 -14.45
C GLY A 66 4.47 -4.59 -13.40
N LEU A 67 5.29 -3.55 -13.18
CA LEU A 67 5.03 -2.49 -12.20
C LEU A 67 3.75 -1.71 -12.49
N GLY A 68 3.38 -1.52 -13.77
CA GLY A 68 2.13 -0.84 -14.15
C GLY A 68 0.89 -1.60 -13.67
N ALA A 69 0.87 -2.94 -13.83
CA ALA A 69 -0.21 -3.78 -13.31
C ALA A 69 -0.27 -3.74 -11.77
N ARG A 70 0.90 -3.80 -11.12
CA ARG A 70 1.00 -3.68 -9.66
C ARG A 70 0.47 -2.34 -9.15
N ASP A 71 0.79 -1.23 -9.84
CA ASP A 71 0.31 0.10 -9.47
C ASP A 71 -1.21 0.23 -9.65
N THR A 72 -1.76 -0.31 -10.74
CA THR A 72 -3.21 -0.36 -10.95
C THR A 72 -3.92 -1.14 -9.85
N LEU A 73 -3.46 -2.35 -9.54
CA LEU A 73 -4.06 -3.21 -8.52
C LEU A 73 -4.05 -2.56 -7.13
N ARG A 74 -2.89 -2.03 -6.70
CA ARG A 74 -2.80 -1.37 -5.38
C ARG A 74 -3.72 -0.15 -5.29
N LEU A 75 -3.85 0.61 -6.40
CA LEU A 75 -4.69 1.82 -6.42
C LEU A 75 -6.18 1.48 -6.40
N GLU A 76 -6.62 0.45 -7.12
CA GLU A 76 -7.98 -0.11 -6.99
C GLU A 76 -8.31 -0.48 -5.55
N ALA A 77 -7.36 -1.03 -4.82
CA ALA A 77 -7.49 -1.37 -3.41
C ALA A 77 -7.32 -0.19 -2.46
N SER A 78 -7.12 1.03 -2.97
CA SER A 78 -6.83 2.25 -2.20
C SER A 78 -5.59 2.11 -1.30
N LEU A 79 -4.61 1.33 -1.72
CA LEU A 79 -3.36 1.14 -0.98
C LEU A 79 -2.36 2.25 -1.35
N PRO A 80 -1.80 2.95 -0.35
CA PRO A 80 -0.87 4.06 -0.59
C PRO A 80 0.48 3.57 -1.08
N LEU A 81 1.19 4.40 -1.83
CA LEU A 81 2.56 4.14 -2.28
C LEU A 81 3.47 5.28 -1.80
N TYR A 82 4.66 4.91 -1.28
CA TYR A 82 5.67 5.90 -0.95
C TYR A 82 6.13 6.64 -2.22
N GLY A 83 6.29 7.96 -2.10
CA GLY A 83 6.55 8.85 -3.23
C GLY A 83 5.29 9.37 -3.93
N HIS A 84 4.11 8.89 -3.55
CA HIS A 84 2.81 9.31 -4.08
C HIS A 84 1.88 9.79 -2.97
N GLU A 85 1.28 8.88 -2.22
CA GLU A 85 0.39 9.19 -1.09
C GLU A 85 1.14 9.44 0.22
N MET A 86 2.41 9.05 0.28
CA MET A 86 3.33 9.28 1.40
C MET A 86 4.64 9.85 0.87
N GLY A 87 5.31 10.69 1.65
CA GLY A 87 6.53 11.38 1.25
C GLY A 87 6.29 12.88 1.09
N THR A 88 6.76 13.47 0.00
CA THR A 88 6.75 14.92 -0.22
C THR A 88 5.65 15.34 -1.20
N ALA A 89 4.90 16.35 -0.85
CA ALA A 89 3.89 17.00 -1.67
C ALA A 89 4.52 17.86 -2.79
N PRO A 90 3.77 18.24 -3.85
CA PRO A 90 4.27 19.11 -4.91
C PRO A 90 4.80 20.46 -4.44
N ASP A 91 4.32 20.98 -3.33
CA ASP A 91 4.76 22.21 -2.70
C ASP A 91 6.02 22.06 -1.82
N GLY A 92 6.61 20.86 -1.80
CA GLY A 92 7.80 20.54 -0.99
C GLY A 92 7.50 20.22 0.48
N SER A 93 6.25 20.34 0.92
CA SER A 93 5.88 19.96 2.29
C SER A 93 5.77 18.44 2.45
N GLU A 94 5.98 17.94 3.66
CA GLU A 94 5.78 16.52 3.95
C GLU A 94 4.30 16.16 4.01
N ILE A 95 3.92 15.01 3.43
CA ILE A 95 2.59 14.45 3.59
C ILE A 95 2.53 13.75 4.95
N PRO A 96 1.66 14.17 5.88
CA PRO A 96 1.56 13.54 7.19
C PRO A 96 1.26 12.04 7.07
N VAL A 97 1.89 11.21 7.88
CA VAL A 97 1.66 9.75 7.88
C VAL A 97 0.18 9.43 8.12
N PHE A 98 -0.47 10.12 9.05
CA PHE A 98 -1.90 9.95 9.34
C PHE A 98 -2.85 10.60 8.31
N ALA A 99 -2.32 11.24 7.26
CA ALA A 99 -3.13 11.58 6.10
C ALA A 99 -3.66 10.31 5.41
N VAL A 100 -2.90 9.21 5.51
CA VAL A 100 -3.29 7.88 5.02
C VAL A 100 -4.08 7.13 6.11
N PRO A 101 -5.34 6.74 5.85
CA PRO A 101 -6.19 6.07 6.85
C PRO A 101 -5.61 4.76 7.41
N LEU A 102 -4.77 4.06 6.63
CA LEU A 102 -4.13 2.80 7.04
C LEU A 102 -3.02 2.99 8.08
N ALA A 103 -2.51 4.21 8.28
CA ALA A 103 -1.46 4.50 9.26
C ALA A 103 -1.82 4.06 10.69
N LYS A 104 -3.11 4.11 11.04
CA LYS A 104 -3.62 3.64 12.34
C LYS A 104 -3.29 2.18 12.66
N PHE A 105 -3.02 1.36 11.64
CA PHE A 105 -2.65 -0.05 11.82
C PHE A 105 -1.12 -0.26 11.83
N ALA A 106 -0.37 0.72 11.35
CA ALA A 106 1.08 0.63 11.21
C ALA A 106 1.84 1.35 12.34
N VAL A 107 1.20 2.34 12.99
CA VAL A 107 1.79 3.14 14.06
C VAL A 107 1.24 2.70 15.42
N SER A 108 2.13 2.37 16.35
CA SER A 108 1.75 1.98 17.72
C SER A 108 2.30 2.98 18.74
N PHE A 109 1.45 3.37 19.68
CA PHE A 109 1.78 4.21 20.83
C PHE A 109 1.74 3.43 22.15
N SER A 110 1.70 2.08 22.09
CA SER A 110 1.67 1.26 23.29
C SER A 110 2.92 1.46 24.16
N GLU A 111 2.79 1.26 25.46
CA GLU A 111 3.92 1.33 26.40
C GLU A 111 5.03 0.33 26.06
N GLN A 112 4.65 -0.88 25.59
CA GLN A 112 5.61 -1.92 25.18
C GLN A 112 6.48 -1.48 24.00
N LYS A 113 5.99 -0.56 23.14
CA LYS A 113 6.77 -0.01 22.03
C LYS A 113 7.87 0.95 22.53
N GLY A 114 7.66 1.56 23.69
CA GLY A 114 8.59 2.53 24.26
C GLY A 114 8.68 3.81 23.41
N ASP A 115 9.74 4.55 23.61
CA ASP A 115 10.06 5.73 22.81
C ASP A 115 10.80 5.34 21.52
N TYR A 116 10.56 6.10 20.43
CA TYR A 116 11.19 5.90 19.13
C TYR A 116 11.27 7.23 18.36
N ILE A 117 12.18 7.31 17.40
CA ILE A 117 12.38 8.51 16.59
C ILE A 117 11.07 8.85 15.85
N GLY A 118 10.60 10.09 16.05
CA GLY A 118 9.38 10.60 15.42
C GLY A 118 8.09 10.36 16.22
N ARG A 119 8.14 9.70 17.40
CA ARG A 119 6.97 9.40 18.22
C ARG A 119 6.14 10.65 18.51
N ALA A 120 6.76 11.73 19.03
CA ALA A 120 6.04 12.96 19.38
C ALA A 120 5.34 13.61 18.16
N ALA A 121 5.97 13.61 16.99
CA ALA A 121 5.36 14.11 15.76
C ALA A 121 4.16 13.27 15.33
N LEU A 122 4.27 11.94 15.45
CA LEU A 122 3.19 11.01 15.11
C LEU A 122 2.04 11.10 16.12
N GLU A 123 2.30 11.31 17.41
CA GLU A 123 1.28 11.55 18.44
C GLU A 123 0.47 12.82 18.15
N LYS A 124 1.13 13.90 17.71
CA LYS A 124 0.45 15.13 17.28
C LYS A 124 -0.45 14.87 16.06
N GLN A 125 0.07 14.16 15.04
CA GLN A 125 -0.74 13.80 13.87
C GLN A 125 -1.91 12.88 14.25
N HIS A 126 -1.70 11.92 15.12
CA HIS A 126 -2.73 10.99 15.59
C HIS A 126 -3.83 11.72 16.37
N SER A 127 -3.48 12.67 17.24
CA SER A 127 -4.46 13.50 17.93
C SER A 127 -5.39 14.24 16.95
N CYS A 128 -4.82 14.86 15.92
CA CYS A 128 -5.61 15.49 14.86
C CYS A 128 -6.43 14.46 14.05
N PHE A 129 -5.89 13.26 13.82
CA PHE A 129 -6.61 12.18 13.13
C PHE A 129 -7.84 11.72 13.93
N VAL A 130 -7.73 11.59 15.26
CA VAL A 130 -8.87 11.24 16.13
C VAL A 130 -9.93 12.34 16.06
N LYS A 131 -9.54 13.60 16.23
CA LYS A 131 -10.46 14.74 16.06
C LYS A 131 -11.16 14.73 14.69
N TYR A 132 -10.41 14.49 13.62
CA TYR A 132 -10.99 14.38 12.27
C TYR A 132 -12.06 13.28 12.20
N MET A 133 -11.81 12.11 12.81
CA MET A 133 -12.78 11.00 12.85
C MET A 133 -14.05 11.38 13.62
N ASP A 134 -13.92 12.19 14.67
CA ASP A 134 -15.02 12.72 15.49
C ASP A 134 -15.68 13.96 14.88
N ARG A 135 -15.25 14.37 13.65
CA ARG A 135 -15.70 15.59 12.95
C ARG A 135 -15.41 16.88 13.74
N ASP A 136 -14.43 16.87 14.60
CA ASP A 136 -13.89 18.06 15.27
C ASP A 136 -12.72 18.63 14.45
N PHE A 137 -12.91 19.79 13.84
CA PHE A 137 -11.92 20.47 13.02
C PHE A 137 -11.28 21.66 13.74
N SER A 138 -11.38 21.74 15.06
CA SER A 138 -10.89 22.87 15.87
C SER A 138 -9.38 23.07 15.78
N ASP A 139 -8.61 22.00 15.63
CA ASP A 139 -7.16 22.03 15.41
C ASP A 139 -6.72 20.89 14.48
N MET A 140 -6.36 21.25 13.26
CA MET A 140 -5.85 20.34 12.23
C MET A 140 -4.37 20.62 11.90
N SER A 141 -3.63 21.29 12.78
CA SER A 141 -2.23 21.70 12.51
C SER A 141 -1.28 20.52 12.28
N GLY A 142 -1.54 19.37 12.92
CA GLY A 142 -0.79 18.13 12.69
C GLY A 142 -1.30 17.28 11.51
N LEU A 143 -2.46 17.61 10.95
CA LEU A 143 -3.08 16.87 9.85
C LEU A 143 -3.77 17.84 8.88
N PRO A 144 -3.00 18.73 8.19
CA PRO A 144 -3.59 19.75 7.32
C PRO A 144 -4.20 19.17 6.03
N ARG A 145 -3.92 17.91 5.72
CA ARG A 145 -4.34 17.22 4.48
C ARG A 145 -4.74 15.79 4.76
N LYS A 146 -5.62 15.25 3.92
CA LYS A 146 -6.08 13.85 3.95
C LYS A 146 -5.94 13.24 2.56
N ILE A 147 -5.54 11.99 2.52
CA ILE A 147 -5.63 11.16 1.31
C ILE A 147 -7.02 10.54 1.27
N ALA A 148 -7.68 10.70 0.13
CA ALA A 148 -9.00 10.13 -0.14
C ALA A 148 -9.07 9.58 -1.56
N PRO A 149 -9.75 8.44 -1.78
CA PRO A 149 -10.02 7.96 -3.12
C PRO A 149 -11.06 8.87 -3.79
N ILE A 150 -10.83 9.16 -5.06
CA ILE A 150 -11.76 9.89 -5.92
C ILE A 150 -11.95 9.15 -7.24
N ALA A 151 -13.08 9.36 -7.90
CA ALA A 151 -13.36 8.84 -9.24
C ALA A 151 -13.87 9.95 -10.14
N LEU A 152 -13.48 9.90 -11.42
CA LEU A 152 -14.07 10.78 -12.44
C LEU A 152 -15.52 10.37 -12.72
N LEU A 153 -16.38 11.33 -12.85
CA LEU A 153 -17.76 11.13 -13.31
C LEU A 153 -17.86 11.11 -14.85
N ASP A 154 -17.00 11.90 -15.49
CA ASP A 154 -16.93 12.01 -16.94
C ASP A 154 -15.67 11.34 -17.49
N ARG A 155 -15.62 11.20 -18.83
CA ARG A 155 -14.44 10.67 -19.51
C ARG A 155 -13.22 11.56 -19.29
N GLY A 156 -12.15 10.98 -18.83
CA GLY A 156 -10.91 11.69 -18.59
C GLY A 156 -9.83 10.76 -18.04
N VAL A 157 -8.67 11.34 -17.78
CA VAL A 157 -7.52 10.63 -17.17
C VAL A 157 -6.95 11.51 -16.09
N MET A 158 -7.00 11.04 -14.86
CA MET A 158 -6.28 11.67 -13.74
C MET A 158 -4.82 11.24 -13.73
N ARG A 159 -3.93 12.20 -13.52
CA ARG A 159 -2.48 11.96 -13.39
C ARG A 159 -1.95 12.63 -12.14
N ALA A 160 -0.91 12.05 -11.56
CA ALA A 160 -0.21 12.63 -10.43
C ALA A 160 0.18 14.09 -10.71
N GLY A 161 -0.01 14.98 -9.73
CA GLY A 161 0.27 16.39 -9.82
C GLY A 161 -0.87 17.26 -10.39
N MET A 162 -1.93 16.66 -10.95
CA MET A 162 -3.10 17.46 -11.37
C MET A 162 -3.78 18.09 -10.17
N GLU A 163 -4.10 19.38 -10.29
CA GLU A 163 -4.77 20.15 -9.25
C GLU A 163 -6.25 19.79 -9.14
N ILE A 164 -6.77 19.84 -7.93
CA ILE A 164 -8.20 19.59 -7.63
C ILE A 164 -8.79 20.88 -7.08
N TYR A 165 -9.87 21.31 -7.70
CA TYR A 165 -10.57 22.54 -7.35
C TYR A 165 -11.99 22.26 -6.84
N GLN A 166 -12.45 23.09 -5.91
CA GLN A 166 -13.84 23.22 -5.52
C GLN A 166 -14.30 24.63 -5.88
N GLY A 167 -14.99 24.77 -6.99
CA GLY A 167 -15.17 26.07 -7.64
C GLY A 167 -13.81 26.64 -8.05
N ASP A 168 -13.51 27.86 -7.64
CA ASP A 168 -12.23 28.53 -7.92
C ASP A 168 -11.16 28.28 -6.84
N ARG A 169 -11.47 27.50 -5.80
CA ARG A 169 -10.57 27.23 -4.69
C ARG A 169 -9.79 25.95 -4.95
N LEU A 170 -8.45 26.05 -5.00
CA LEU A 170 -7.56 24.90 -4.97
C LEU A 170 -7.69 24.17 -3.63
N VAL A 171 -8.08 22.89 -3.66
CA VAL A 171 -8.30 22.06 -2.45
C VAL A 171 -7.33 20.89 -2.32
N GLY A 172 -6.57 20.58 -3.37
CA GLY A 172 -5.59 19.50 -3.34
C GLY A 172 -5.04 19.18 -4.72
N TRP A 173 -4.42 18.02 -4.82
CA TRP A 173 -3.89 17.47 -6.06
C TRP A 173 -4.08 15.95 -6.12
N VAL A 174 -4.01 15.40 -7.32
CA VAL A 174 -4.01 13.97 -7.56
C VAL A 174 -2.64 13.40 -7.19
N THR A 175 -2.59 12.44 -6.29
CA THR A 175 -1.36 11.75 -5.89
C THR A 175 -1.04 10.59 -6.81
N SER A 176 -2.06 9.80 -7.18
CA SER A 176 -1.99 8.70 -8.12
C SER A 176 -3.26 8.62 -8.94
N GLY A 177 -3.15 8.17 -10.18
CA GLY A 177 -4.31 7.98 -11.05
C GLY A 177 -4.08 6.85 -12.04
N THR A 178 -5.06 5.96 -12.14
CA THR A 178 -5.08 4.87 -13.11
C THR A 178 -6.51 4.62 -13.61
N MET A 179 -6.62 3.90 -14.71
CA MET A 179 -7.88 3.28 -15.08
C MET A 179 -8.12 2.10 -14.13
N VAL A 180 -9.36 1.94 -13.67
CA VAL A 180 -9.77 0.86 -12.77
C VAL A 180 -10.50 -0.22 -13.59
N PRO A 181 -9.79 -1.27 -14.08
CA PRO A 181 -10.39 -2.27 -14.97
C PRO A 181 -11.52 -3.07 -14.31
N TYR A 182 -11.49 -3.20 -12.99
CA TYR A 182 -12.51 -3.93 -12.24
C TYR A 182 -13.90 -3.31 -12.40
N PHE A 183 -13.99 -2.01 -12.34
CA PHE A 183 -15.28 -1.31 -12.44
C PHE A 183 -15.79 -1.14 -13.88
N LYS A 184 -14.98 -1.32 -14.90
CA LYS A 184 -15.32 -1.32 -16.33
C LYS A 184 -16.54 -0.46 -16.73
N THR A 185 -16.63 0.73 -16.21
CA THR A 185 -17.70 1.67 -16.53
C THR A 185 -17.22 2.71 -17.52
#